data_c30c0c2fc67284a08a7e9bb29216ba4a
#
_entry.id   c30c0c2fc67284a08a7e9bb29216ba4a
#
_cell.length_a   1.000
_cell.length_b   1.000
_cell.length_c   1.000
_cell.angle_alpha   90.00
_cell.angle_beta   90.00
_cell.angle_gamma   90.00
#
_symmetry.space_group_name_H-M   'P 1'
#
loop_
_entity.id
_entity.type
_entity.pdbx_description
1 polymer ?
#
loop_
_entity_poly.entity_id
_entity_poly.type
_entity_poly.pdbx_seq_one_letter_code
_entity_poly.pdbx_strand_id
1 'polypeptide(L)'
;MKKNMKRMMGWIFTAVLICCIGFTTKGVTADAAIVSGGKKNYSYSELQKDLQQLKKKYKNHCQVNVIGKSEDKRNLYEVVIGNPDAKKHLLVMGNLHAREHMTVQLCMKQIDRKSTR
;
A
#
# COMPACT_ATOMS: atom_id res chain seq x y z
N MET A 1 -0.88 55.52 30.64
CA MET A 1 0.11 54.51 30.16
C MET A 1 -0.23 53.08 30.56
N LYS A 2 -0.59 52.76 31.80
CA LYS A 2 -0.86 51.36 32.23
C LYS A 2 -2.05 50.65 31.52
N LYS A 3 -3.08 51.37 31.03
CA LYS A 3 -4.28 50.78 30.40
C LYS A 3 -4.00 50.24 29.00
N ASN A 4 -3.08 50.88 28.25
CA ASN A 4 -2.70 50.48 26.89
C ASN A 4 -1.76 49.27 26.88
N MET A 5 -0.92 49.16 27.92
CA MET A 5 0.01 48.04 28.07
C MET A 5 -0.70 46.71 28.35
N LYS A 6 -1.80 46.71 29.11
CA LYS A 6 -2.62 45.53 29.32
C LYS A 6 -3.39 45.07 28.07
N ARG A 7 -3.80 46.01 27.21
CA ARG A 7 -4.46 45.69 25.94
C ARG A 7 -3.46 45.09 24.93
N MET A 8 -2.24 45.66 24.85
CA MET A 8 -1.17 45.12 24.00
C MET A 8 -0.74 43.73 24.43
N MET A 9 -0.64 43.46 25.74
CA MET A 9 -0.28 42.13 26.26
C MET A 9 -1.37 41.07 25.96
N GLY A 10 -2.65 41.45 25.96
CA GLY A 10 -3.75 40.58 25.55
C GLY A 10 -3.70 40.19 24.08
N TRP A 11 -3.31 41.07 23.18
CA TRP A 11 -3.19 40.81 21.75
C TRP A 11 -1.99 39.90 21.40
N ILE A 12 -0.91 40.01 22.16
CA ILE A 12 0.28 39.17 21.99
C ILE A 12 -0.06 37.73 22.42
N PHE A 13 -0.79 37.55 23.53
CA PHE A 13 -1.22 36.23 23.99
C PHE A 13 -2.18 35.52 23.00
N THR A 14 -3.12 36.26 22.42
CA THR A 14 -4.03 35.69 21.40
C THR A 14 -3.30 35.35 20.09
N ALA A 15 -2.32 36.17 19.66
CA ALA A 15 -1.54 35.87 18.48
C ALA A 15 -0.65 34.63 18.65
N VAL A 16 -0.06 34.42 19.83
CA VAL A 16 0.74 33.22 20.14
C VAL A 16 -0.14 31.96 20.21
N LEU A 17 -1.36 32.07 20.76
CA LEU A 17 -2.29 30.92 20.84
C LEU A 17 -2.78 30.49 19.46
N ILE A 18 -2.98 31.43 18.52
CA ILE A 18 -3.39 31.12 17.13
C ILE A 18 -2.23 30.48 16.34
N CYS A 19 -0.97 30.84 16.64
CA CYS A 19 0.19 30.27 15.99
C CYS A 19 0.41 28.79 16.38
N CYS A 20 -0.02 28.37 17.57
CA CYS A 20 0.09 26.95 18.02
C CYS A 20 -0.96 26.02 17.41
N ILE A 21 -2.06 26.53 16.84
CA ILE A 21 -3.13 25.72 16.24
C ILE A 21 -2.83 25.40 14.75
N GLY A 22 -1.84 26.09 14.15
CA GLY A 22 -1.47 25.93 12.73
C GLY A 22 -0.52 24.77 12.41
N PHE A 23 -0.10 23.97 13.40
CA PHE A 23 0.63 22.74 13.13
C PHE A 23 -0.37 21.63 12.80
N THR A 24 -0.96 21.71 11.63
CA THR A 24 -1.58 20.53 11.02
C THR A 24 -0.45 19.53 10.79
N THR A 25 -0.29 18.61 11.71
CA THR A 25 0.39 17.36 11.41
C THR A 25 -0.31 16.80 10.18
N LYS A 26 0.36 16.84 9.03
CA LYS A 26 -0.06 15.99 7.91
C LYS A 26 -0.07 14.59 8.47
N GLY A 27 -1.26 14.13 8.86
CA GLY A 27 -1.46 12.76 9.27
C GLY A 27 -0.87 11.92 8.15
N VAL A 28 0.07 11.06 8.48
CA VAL A 28 0.50 10.01 7.56
C VAL A 28 -0.76 9.21 7.29
N THR A 29 -1.45 9.54 6.21
CA THR A 29 -2.58 8.74 5.72
C THR A 29 -1.97 7.40 5.37
N ALA A 30 -2.26 6.39 6.20
CA ALA A 30 -1.90 5.03 5.87
C ALA A 30 -2.47 4.77 4.48
N ASP A 31 -1.58 4.54 3.53
CA ASP A 31 -1.95 4.29 2.14
C ASP A 31 -2.87 3.07 2.11
N ALA A 32 -4.09 3.26 1.59
CA ALA A 32 -5.11 2.21 1.60
C ALA A 32 -4.59 0.97 0.86
N ALA A 33 -4.69 -0.19 1.52
CA ALA A 33 -4.27 -1.45 0.94
C ALA A 33 -5.07 -1.74 -0.34
N ILE A 34 -4.38 -2.12 -1.40
CA ILE A 34 -5.00 -2.48 -2.69
C ILE A 34 -5.73 -3.80 -2.54
N VAL A 35 -5.08 -4.77 -1.87
CA VAL A 35 -5.64 -6.11 -1.69
C VAL A 35 -6.52 -6.16 -0.46
N SER A 36 -7.83 -6.22 -0.67
CA SER A 36 -8.79 -6.39 0.43
C SER A 36 -8.62 -7.74 1.11
N GLY A 37 -8.73 -7.75 2.45
CA GLY A 37 -8.62 -8.98 3.23
C GLY A 37 -9.96 -9.60 3.54
N GLY A 38 -9.94 -10.92 3.87
CA GLY A 38 -11.09 -11.62 4.43
C GLY A 38 -12.19 -11.99 3.43
N LYS A 39 -11.94 -11.89 2.13
CA LYS A 39 -12.88 -12.41 1.12
C LYS A 39 -12.89 -13.92 1.15
N LYS A 40 -14.09 -14.51 1.23
CA LYS A 40 -14.27 -15.95 1.19
C LYS A 40 -13.83 -16.55 -0.15
N ASN A 41 -14.02 -15.82 -1.24
CA ASN A 41 -13.59 -16.20 -2.59
C ASN A 41 -12.78 -15.05 -3.20
N TYR A 42 -11.57 -15.35 -3.62
CA TYR A 42 -10.69 -14.42 -4.36
C TYR A 42 -10.60 -14.92 -5.80
N SER A 43 -11.33 -14.25 -6.70
CA SER A 43 -11.47 -14.69 -8.08
C SER A 43 -10.25 -14.33 -8.94
N TYR A 44 -10.10 -15.00 -10.08
CA TYR A 44 -9.05 -14.69 -11.06
C TYR A 44 -9.16 -13.26 -11.61
N SER A 45 -10.37 -12.75 -11.81
CA SER A 45 -10.59 -11.36 -12.25
C SER A 45 -10.17 -10.34 -11.19
N GLU A 46 -10.37 -10.64 -9.90
CA GLU A 46 -9.89 -9.80 -8.81
C GLU A 46 -8.36 -9.84 -8.74
N LEU A 47 -7.74 -11.02 -8.87
CA LEU A 47 -6.29 -11.16 -8.96
C LEU A 47 -5.72 -10.28 -10.07
N GLN A 48 -6.28 -10.33 -11.27
CA GLN A 48 -5.81 -9.52 -12.40
C GLN A 48 -5.94 -8.02 -12.12
N LYS A 49 -7.07 -7.59 -11.56
CA LYS A 49 -7.31 -6.19 -11.21
C LYS A 49 -6.31 -5.70 -10.16
N ASP A 50 -6.11 -6.47 -9.10
CA ASP A 50 -5.21 -6.11 -8.02
C ASP A 50 -3.75 -6.09 -8.51
N LEU A 51 -3.32 -7.03 -9.35
CA LEU A 51 -2.00 -7.03 -9.96
C LEU A 51 -1.76 -5.80 -10.83
N GLN A 52 -2.76 -5.36 -11.62
CA GLN A 52 -2.64 -4.14 -12.41
C GLN A 52 -2.51 -2.89 -11.53
N GLN A 53 -3.25 -2.84 -10.43
CA GLN A 53 -3.16 -1.74 -9.47
C GLN A 53 -1.81 -1.71 -8.78
N LEU A 54 -1.30 -2.86 -8.33
CA LEU A 54 0.03 -2.99 -7.73
C LEU A 54 1.13 -2.56 -8.68
N LYS A 55 1.11 -3.04 -9.92
CA LYS A 55 2.05 -2.65 -10.98
C LYS A 55 2.02 -1.14 -11.24
N LYS A 56 0.85 -0.52 -11.25
CA LYS A 56 0.69 0.92 -11.47
C LYS A 56 1.20 1.74 -10.29
N LYS A 57 0.86 1.32 -9.07
CA LYS A 57 1.19 2.04 -7.84
C LYS A 57 2.67 1.91 -7.46
N TYR A 58 3.24 0.72 -7.61
CA TYR A 58 4.59 0.38 -7.15
C TYR A 58 5.55 0.06 -8.30
N LYS A 59 5.38 0.70 -9.44
CA LYS A 59 6.11 0.42 -10.71
C LYS A 59 7.64 0.36 -10.58
N ASN A 60 8.23 1.02 -9.56
CA ASN A 60 9.68 1.02 -9.34
C ASN A 60 10.16 -0.15 -8.46
N HIS A 61 9.24 -0.85 -7.78
CA HIS A 61 9.58 -1.89 -6.82
C HIS A 61 8.78 -3.18 -7.02
N CYS A 62 7.84 -3.20 -7.96
CA CYS A 62 6.96 -4.33 -8.22
C CYS A 62 6.86 -4.56 -9.73
N GLN A 63 7.38 -5.68 -10.20
CA GLN A 63 7.26 -6.11 -11.59
C GLN A 63 6.27 -7.27 -11.65
N VAL A 64 5.37 -7.25 -12.63
CA VAL A 64 4.38 -8.30 -12.86
C VAL A 64 4.62 -8.88 -14.24
N ASN A 65 4.97 -10.16 -14.28
CA ASN A 65 5.29 -10.90 -15.49
C ASN A 65 4.28 -12.03 -15.73
N VAL A 66 4.06 -12.40 -16.97
CA VAL A 66 3.32 -13.61 -17.35
C VAL A 66 4.36 -14.67 -17.68
N ILE A 67 4.41 -15.73 -16.88
CA ILE A 67 5.39 -16.82 -17.02
C ILE A 67 4.84 -18.04 -17.77
N GLY A 68 3.55 -18.04 -18.07
CA GLY A 68 2.91 -19.14 -18.78
C GLY A 68 1.39 -19.05 -18.76
N LYS A 69 0.74 -20.11 -19.18
CA LYS A 69 -0.72 -20.27 -19.18
C LYS A 69 -1.12 -21.61 -18.59
N SER A 70 -2.24 -21.62 -17.88
CA SER A 70 -2.89 -22.86 -17.44
C SER A 70 -3.58 -23.58 -18.60
N GLU A 71 -4.10 -24.79 -18.38
CA GLU A 71 -4.91 -25.55 -19.34
C GLU A 71 -6.13 -24.74 -19.82
N ASP A 72 -6.77 -23.99 -18.94
CA ASP A 72 -7.86 -23.03 -19.25
C ASP A 72 -7.38 -21.76 -19.95
N LYS A 73 -6.13 -21.70 -20.42
CA LYS A 73 -5.52 -20.54 -21.07
C LYS A 73 -5.45 -19.28 -20.20
N ARG A 74 -5.59 -19.41 -18.89
CA ARG A 74 -5.41 -18.31 -17.94
C ARG A 74 -3.93 -18.03 -17.73
N ASN A 75 -3.55 -16.77 -17.66
CA ASN A 75 -2.15 -16.40 -17.41
C ASN A 75 -1.70 -16.84 -16.03
N LEU A 76 -0.51 -17.39 -15.95
CA LEU A 76 0.22 -17.62 -14.72
C LEU A 76 1.12 -16.41 -14.48
N TYR A 77 1.03 -15.82 -13.29
CA TYR A 77 1.73 -14.58 -12.97
C TYR A 77 2.89 -14.83 -12.02
N GLU A 78 3.99 -14.16 -12.30
CA GLU A 78 5.10 -13.93 -11.39
C GLU A 78 5.08 -12.47 -10.95
N VAL A 79 5.34 -12.23 -9.67
CA VAL A 79 5.52 -10.88 -9.13
C VAL A 79 6.87 -10.79 -8.46
N VAL A 80 7.74 -9.93 -9.00
CA VAL A 80 9.06 -9.65 -8.43
C VAL A 80 8.98 -8.37 -7.61
N ILE A 81 9.40 -8.43 -6.34
CA ILE A 81 9.44 -7.29 -5.43
C ILE A 81 10.87 -7.02 -5.02
N GLY A 82 11.28 -5.77 -5.13
CA GLY A 82 12.61 -5.32 -4.75
C GLY A 82 13.60 -5.37 -5.92
N ASN A 83 14.87 -5.65 -5.62
CA ASN A 83 15.92 -5.69 -6.63
C ASN A 83 15.95 -7.06 -7.33
N PRO A 84 15.68 -7.13 -8.65
CA PRO A 84 15.74 -8.39 -9.41
C PRO A 84 17.16 -8.97 -9.50
N ASP A 85 18.20 -8.15 -9.35
CA ASP A 85 19.60 -8.58 -9.44
C ASP A 85 20.21 -8.95 -8.06
N ALA A 86 19.36 -9.10 -7.04
CA ALA A 86 19.82 -9.48 -5.72
C ALA A 86 20.47 -10.89 -5.73
N LYS A 87 21.54 -11.08 -4.96
CA LYS A 87 22.22 -12.38 -4.86
C LYS A 87 21.36 -13.48 -4.21
N LYS A 88 20.33 -13.11 -3.46
CA LYS A 88 19.43 -14.05 -2.78
C LYS A 88 18.00 -13.69 -3.10
N HIS A 89 17.22 -14.70 -3.47
CA HIS A 89 15.81 -14.59 -3.76
C HIS A 89 15.01 -15.51 -2.85
N LEU A 90 13.81 -15.07 -2.48
CA LEU A 90 12.80 -15.89 -1.80
C LEU A 90 11.65 -16.11 -2.77
N LEU A 91 11.39 -17.38 -3.12
CA LEU A 91 10.23 -17.76 -3.91
C LEU A 91 9.08 -18.15 -2.98
N VAL A 92 7.92 -17.51 -3.18
CA VAL A 92 6.68 -17.85 -2.50
C VAL A 92 5.64 -18.20 -3.55
N MET A 93 5.03 -19.38 -3.43
CA MET A 93 4.00 -19.85 -4.35
C MET A 93 2.66 -19.93 -3.64
N GLY A 94 1.59 -19.60 -4.35
CA GLY A 94 0.22 -19.76 -3.90
C GLY A 94 -0.62 -20.47 -4.96
N ASN A 95 -1.69 -21.11 -4.55
CA ASN A 95 -2.62 -21.84 -5.42
C ASN A 95 -1.97 -22.97 -6.24
N LEU A 96 -1.09 -23.70 -5.61
CA LEU A 96 -0.51 -24.90 -6.23
C LEU A 96 -1.62 -25.93 -6.56
N HIS A 97 -2.61 -26.03 -5.71
CA HIS A 97 -3.80 -26.84 -5.95
C HIS A 97 -5.05 -25.94 -6.06
N ALA A 98 -5.99 -26.34 -6.90
CA ALA A 98 -7.16 -25.52 -7.29
C ALA A 98 -8.07 -25.07 -6.12
N ARG A 99 -8.02 -25.71 -4.98
CA ARG A 99 -8.84 -25.38 -3.79
C ARG A 99 -8.14 -24.40 -2.82
N GLU A 100 -6.88 -24.05 -3.09
CA GLU A 100 -6.06 -23.25 -2.18
C GLU A 100 -6.15 -21.72 -2.48
N HIS A 101 -7.33 -21.24 -2.88
CA HIS A 101 -7.52 -19.84 -3.22
C HIS A 101 -7.17 -18.86 -2.08
N MET A 102 -7.21 -19.31 -0.82
CA MET A 102 -6.75 -18.52 0.32
C MET A 102 -5.24 -18.21 0.26
N THR A 103 -4.44 -19.12 -0.29
CA THR A 103 -3.00 -18.92 -0.40
C THR A 103 -2.66 -17.83 -1.41
N VAL A 104 -3.42 -17.71 -2.50
CA VAL A 104 -3.28 -16.60 -3.46
C VAL A 104 -3.54 -15.26 -2.78
N GLN A 105 -4.65 -15.16 -2.04
CA GLN A 105 -4.98 -13.92 -1.35
C GLN A 105 -3.92 -13.55 -0.32
N LEU A 106 -3.34 -14.53 0.37
CA LEU A 106 -2.24 -14.32 1.30
C LEU A 106 -0.98 -13.78 0.59
N CYS A 107 -0.59 -14.41 -0.53
CA CYS A 107 0.52 -13.94 -1.36
C CYS A 107 0.29 -12.51 -1.83
N MET A 108 -0.89 -12.20 -2.35
CA MET A 108 -1.24 -10.88 -2.84
C MET A 108 -1.19 -9.80 -1.73
N LYS A 109 -1.64 -10.14 -0.52
CA LYS A 109 -1.51 -9.26 0.65
C LYS A 109 -0.05 -9.03 1.07
N GLN A 110 0.77 -10.07 0.98
CA GLN A 110 2.20 -9.92 1.25
C GLN A 110 2.87 -9.01 0.23
N ILE A 111 2.52 -9.15 -1.05
CA ILE A 111 2.99 -8.29 -2.13
C ILE A 111 2.63 -6.83 -1.83
N ASP A 112 1.35 -6.53 -1.59
CA ASP A 112 0.87 -5.18 -1.30
C ASP A 112 1.61 -4.57 -0.10
N ARG A 113 1.73 -5.32 1.00
CA ARG A 113 2.44 -4.88 2.20
C ARG A 113 3.94 -4.66 1.98
N LYS A 114 4.60 -5.47 1.15
CA LYS A 114 6.04 -5.35 0.89
C LYS A 114 6.36 -4.23 -0.08
N SER A 115 5.49 -4.00 -1.06
CA SER A 115 5.66 -2.93 -2.05
C SER A 115 5.48 -1.52 -1.47
N THR A 116 4.92 -1.40 -0.26
CA THR A 116 4.75 -0.12 0.46
C THR A 116 5.97 0.29 1.30
N ARG A 117 7.00 -0.55 1.39
CA ARG A 117 8.21 -0.32 2.18
C ARG A 117 9.42 -0.09 1.30
#